data_8354a26a89798fdd1e7bee1dbf16ea2d
#
_entry.id   8354a26a89798fdd1e7bee1dbf16ea2d
#
_cell.length_a   1.000
_cell.length_b   1.000
_cell.length_c   1.000
_cell.angle_alpha   90.00
_cell.angle_beta   90.00
_cell.angle_gamma   90.00
#
_symmetry.space_group_name_H-M   'P 1'
#
loop_
_entity.id
_entity.type
_entity.pdbx_description
1 polymer ?
#
loop_
_entity_poly.entity_id
_entity_poly.type
_entity_poly.pdbx_seq_one_letter_code
_entity_poly.pdbx_strand_id
1 'polypeptide(L)'
;MVINSSNVAVTADFSRAHGTLIVHACTKAMTAPVEWVLADLTKAPVKLDWYNQTISPSMVRASFEWSAGSGMAAKIASGLKAIPHIRFEVTEMSSGPDFNQRFCFTPGLGIFRADVN
;
A
#
# COMPACT_ATOMS: atom_id res chain seq x y z
N MET A 1 25.77 -18.40 17.38
CA MET A 1 25.85 -17.78 17.09
C MET A 1 25.42 -16.85 17.13
N VAL A 2 25.26 -16.68 17.50
CA VAL A 2 24.80 -15.80 17.43
C VAL A 2 24.97 -14.87 17.04
N ILE A 3 25.27 -14.96 16.97
CA ILE A 3 25.30 -14.27 16.53
C ILE A 3 25.41 -13.42 15.76
N ASN A 4 26.10 -13.13 15.91
CA ASN A 4 26.00 -12.46 14.71
C ASN A 4 24.67 -11.97 14.42
N SER A 5 23.74 -12.15 15.24
CA SER A 5 22.39 -11.72 15.08
C SER A 5 22.25 -10.20 15.04
N SER A 6 23.13 -9.46 15.71
CA SER A 6 23.08 -8.00 15.66
C SER A 6 23.36 -7.48 14.26
N ASN A 7 24.26 -8.08 13.52
CA ASN A 7 24.52 -7.67 12.15
C ASN A 7 23.35 -7.97 11.26
N VAL A 8 22.70 -9.09 11.49
CA VAL A 8 21.51 -9.45 10.71
C VAL A 8 20.39 -8.44 10.97
N ALA A 9 20.22 -8.04 12.22
CA ALA A 9 19.19 -7.07 12.56
C ALA A 9 19.42 -5.73 11.87
N VAL A 10 20.65 -5.24 11.84
CA VAL A 10 20.97 -3.99 11.18
C VAL A 10 20.67 -4.07 9.70
N THR A 11 21.06 -5.17 9.06
CA THR A 11 20.78 -5.37 7.64
C THR A 11 19.29 -5.41 7.37
N ALA A 12 18.54 -6.11 8.25
CA ALA A 12 17.10 -6.21 8.08
C ALA A 12 16.42 -4.84 8.18
N ASP A 13 16.91 -3.98 9.07
CA ASP A 13 16.33 -2.65 9.23
C ASP A 13 16.40 -1.84 7.96
N PHE A 14 17.49 -1.90 7.22
CA PHE A 14 17.63 -1.17 5.97
C PHE A 14 16.72 -1.72 4.86
N SER A 15 16.29 -2.98 4.97
CA SER A 15 15.42 -3.58 3.98
C SER A 15 13.94 -3.45 4.34
N ARG A 16 13.62 -2.88 5.50
CA ARG A 16 12.24 -2.70 5.95
C ARG A 16 11.72 -1.35 5.55
N ALA A 17 10.42 -1.31 5.33
CA ALA A 17 9.72 -0.09 5.00
C ALA A 17 8.34 -0.13 5.62
N HIS A 18 7.71 1.01 5.72
CA HIS A 18 6.34 1.12 6.19
C HIS A 18 5.65 2.20 5.39
N GLY A 19 4.34 2.22 5.45
CA GLY A 19 3.62 3.24 4.73
C GLY A 19 2.12 3.15 4.94
N THR A 20 1.42 3.91 4.12
CA THR A 20 -0.04 3.99 4.19
C THR A 20 -0.59 3.84 2.78
N LEU A 21 -1.62 3.03 2.66
CA LEU A 21 -2.46 2.99 1.47
C LEU A 21 -3.75 3.73 1.79
N ILE A 22 -4.14 4.62 0.91
CA ILE A 22 -5.46 5.25 0.98
C ILE A 22 -6.20 4.86 -0.28
N VAL A 23 -7.27 4.07 -0.13
CA VAL A 23 -8.20 3.84 -1.22
C VAL A 23 -9.22 4.96 -1.16
N HIS A 24 -9.09 5.91 -2.06
CA HIS A 24 -9.98 7.07 -2.08
C HIS A 24 -11.37 6.70 -2.55
N ALA A 25 -11.47 5.73 -3.47
CA ALA A 25 -12.76 5.29 -3.97
C ALA A 25 -12.64 3.92 -4.62
N CYS A 26 -13.56 3.04 -4.32
CA CYS A 26 -13.80 1.83 -5.10
C CYS A 26 -15.26 1.42 -4.90
N THR A 27 -15.77 0.59 -5.79
CA THR A 27 -17.13 0.09 -5.64
C THR A 27 -17.21 -0.88 -4.46
N LYS A 28 -18.39 -1.00 -3.88
CA LYS A 28 -18.59 -1.93 -2.76
C LYS A 28 -18.26 -3.36 -3.15
N ALA A 29 -18.51 -3.73 -4.38
CA ALA A 29 -18.22 -5.09 -4.86
C ALA A 29 -16.72 -5.39 -4.88
N MET A 30 -15.88 -4.37 -4.92
CA MET A 30 -14.43 -4.55 -5.02
C MET A 30 -13.73 -4.51 -3.66
N THR A 31 -14.46 -4.34 -2.56
CA THR A 31 -13.82 -4.28 -1.25
C THR A 31 -13.10 -5.59 -0.90
N ALA A 32 -13.74 -6.71 -1.13
CA ALA A 32 -13.11 -8.01 -0.87
C ALA A 32 -11.90 -8.24 -1.78
N PRO A 33 -11.98 -8.02 -3.10
CA PRO A 33 -10.79 -8.12 -3.95
C PRO A 33 -9.62 -7.25 -3.50
N VAL A 34 -9.87 -6.01 -3.04
CA VAL A 34 -8.81 -5.16 -2.50
C VAL A 34 -8.16 -5.85 -1.31
N GLU A 35 -8.96 -6.33 -0.38
CA GLU A 35 -8.44 -7.00 0.81
C GLU A 35 -7.66 -8.26 0.45
N TRP A 36 -8.09 -9.00 -0.55
CA TRP A 36 -7.38 -10.21 -1.02
C TRP A 36 -6.01 -9.87 -1.58
N VAL A 37 -5.91 -8.81 -2.38
CA VAL A 37 -4.63 -8.38 -2.92
C VAL A 37 -3.67 -8.03 -1.78
N LEU A 38 -4.15 -7.25 -0.82
CA LEU A 38 -3.33 -6.83 0.31
C LEU A 38 -2.90 -8.02 1.17
N ALA A 39 -3.82 -8.94 1.42
CA ALA A 39 -3.50 -10.14 2.20
C ALA A 39 -2.45 -10.99 1.52
N ASP A 40 -2.56 -11.15 0.20
CA ASP A 40 -1.57 -11.91 -0.56
C ASP A 40 -0.19 -11.27 -0.49
N LEU A 41 -0.13 -9.95 -0.62
CA LEU A 41 1.15 -9.24 -0.62
C LEU A 41 1.79 -9.18 0.75
N THR A 42 0.99 -8.97 1.79
CA THR A 42 1.51 -8.84 3.16
C THR A 42 1.61 -10.18 3.89
N LYS A 43 1.08 -11.24 3.30
CA LYS A 43 1.09 -12.59 3.88
C LYS A 43 0.38 -12.67 5.21
N ALA A 44 -0.68 -11.87 5.37
CA ALA A 44 -1.48 -11.85 6.58
C ALA A 44 -2.91 -11.46 6.22
N PRO A 45 -3.90 -11.88 7.00
CA PRO A 45 -5.28 -11.48 6.74
C PRO A 45 -5.42 -9.96 6.80
N VAL A 46 -6.22 -9.40 5.88
CA VAL A 46 -6.47 -7.97 5.86
C VAL A 46 -7.98 -7.74 5.85
N LYS A 47 -8.42 -6.93 6.78
CA LYS A 47 -9.80 -6.48 6.87
C LYS A 47 -9.80 -4.98 7.08
N LEU A 48 -10.37 -4.25 6.14
CA LEU A 48 -10.37 -2.79 6.19
C LEU A 48 -11.70 -2.27 6.72
N ASP A 49 -11.65 -1.07 7.28
CA ASP A 49 -12.86 -0.35 7.67
C ASP A 49 -13.27 0.53 6.50
N TRP A 50 -14.33 0.14 5.84
CA TRP A 50 -14.82 0.84 4.66
C TRP A 50 -15.88 1.86 5.03
N TYR A 51 -15.74 3.06 4.52
CA TYR A 51 -16.66 4.18 4.76
C TYR A 51 -17.25 4.65 3.45
N ASN A 52 -18.45 5.18 3.49
CA ASN A 52 -19.07 5.75 2.30
C ASN A 52 -18.26 6.95 1.82
N GLN A 53 -18.07 7.03 0.52
CA GLN A 53 -17.42 8.15 -0.12
C GLN A 53 -18.47 9.25 -0.36
N THR A 54 -18.26 10.43 0.23
CA THR A 54 -19.27 11.47 0.20
C THR A 54 -19.50 12.07 -1.19
N ILE A 55 -18.47 12.07 -2.02
CA ILE A 55 -18.56 12.66 -3.36
C ILE A 55 -19.19 11.69 -4.35
N SER A 56 -18.99 10.40 -4.14
CA SER A 56 -19.50 9.34 -5.02
C SER A 56 -20.31 8.35 -4.20
N PRO A 57 -21.63 8.49 -4.13
CA PRO A 57 -22.44 7.70 -3.19
C PRO A 57 -22.36 6.20 -3.34
N SER A 58 -22.01 5.70 -4.52
CA SER A 58 -21.88 4.25 -4.73
C SER A 58 -20.49 3.73 -4.42
N MET A 59 -19.60 4.61 -3.98
CA MET A 59 -18.20 4.27 -3.71
C MET A 59 -17.92 4.26 -2.23
N VAL A 60 -16.87 3.51 -1.86
CA VAL A 60 -16.38 3.44 -0.49
C VAL A 60 -14.89 3.73 -0.46
N ARG A 61 -14.40 4.09 0.73
CA ARG A 61 -13.01 4.46 0.94
C ARG A 61 -12.48 3.78 2.20
N ALA A 62 -11.18 3.58 2.26
CA ALA A 62 -10.51 2.99 3.43
C ALA A 62 -9.04 3.37 3.45
N SER A 63 -8.45 3.26 4.62
CA SER A 63 -7.00 3.43 4.81
C SER A 63 -6.41 2.14 5.36
N PHE A 64 -5.15 1.90 5.03
CA PHE A 64 -4.44 0.71 5.48
C PHE A 64 -2.98 1.08 5.74
N GLU A 65 -2.54 0.87 6.98
CA GLU A 65 -1.13 1.05 7.32
C GLU A 65 -0.43 -0.29 7.22
N TRP A 66 0.76 -0.29 6.63
CA TRP A 66 1.47 -1.53 6.38
C TRP A 66 2.95 -1.39 6.76
N SER A 67 3.57 -2.53 7.03
CA SER A 67 5.00 -2.64 7.29
C SER A 67 5.49 -3.91 6.60
N ALA A 68 6.53 -3.80 5.80
CA ALA A 68 6.98 -4.91 4.98
C ALA A 68 8.39 -4.64 4.47
N GLY A 69 8.87 -5.45 3.56
CA GLY A 69 10.13 -5.19 2.89
C GLY A 69 10.03 -4.00 1.94
N SER A 70 11.16 -3.39 1.65
CA SER A 70 11.22 -2.29 0.69
C SER A 70 10.66 -2.71 -0.66
N GLY A 71 9.97 -1.80 -1.31
CA GLY A 71 9.33 -2.06 -2.60
C GLY A 71 7.87 -2.47 -2.50
N MET A 72 7.34 -2.57 -1.29
CA MET A 72 5.95 -3.02 -1.11
C MET A 72 4.95 -2.04 -1.71
N ALA A 73 5.22 -0.72 -1.65
CA ALA A 73 4.29 0.24 -2.23
C ALA A 73 4.12 0.01 -3.74
N ALA A 74 5.21 -0.26 -4.45
CA ALA A 74 5.13 -0.56 -5.87
C ALA A 74 4.33 -1.83 -6.13
N LYS A 75 4.50 -2.84 -5.27
CA LYS A 75 3.73 -4.09 -5.40
C LYS A 75 2.25 -3.86 -5.14
N ILE A 76 1.93 -3.05 -4.14
CA ILE A 76 0.54 -2.70 -3.85
C ILE A 76 -0.07 -1.97 -5.05
N ALA A 77 0.64 -0.98 -5.57
CA ALA A 77 0.15 -0.23 -6.72
C ALA A 77 -0.10 -1.14 -7.92
N SER A 78 0.83 -2.02 -8.20
CA SER A 78 0.68 -2.97 -9.32
C SER A 78 -0.46 -3.95 -9.11
N GLY A 79 -0.66 -4.39 -7.88
CA GLY A 79 -1.75 -5.33 -7.59
C GLY A 79 -3.12 -4.69 -7.62
N LEU A 80 -3.23 -3.43 -7.21
CA LEU A 80 -4.54 -2.76 -7.14
C LEU A 80 -4.96 -2.10 -8.44
N LYS A 81 -4.04 -1.80 -9.34
CA LYS A 81 -4.37 -1.04 -10.56
C LYS A 81 -5.38 -1.75 -11.46
N ALA A 82 -5.47 -3.06 -11.35
CA ALA A 82 -6.39 -3.85 -12.16
C ALA A 82 -7.81 -3.85 -11.63
N ILE A 83 -8.04 -3.32 -10.43
CA ILE A 83 -9.37 -3.30 -9.84
C ILE A 83 -10.19 -2.20 -10.53
N PRO A 84 -11.38 -2.54 -11.07
CA PRO A 84 -12.17 -1.57 -11.81
C PRO A 84 -12.53 -0.33 -10.97
N HIS A 85 -12.37 0.84 -11.57
CA HIS A 85 -12.79 2.13 -11.02
C HIS A 85 -12.11 2.55 -9.72
N ILE A 86 -11.01 1.89 -9.35
CA ILE A 86 -10.32 2.21 -8.10
C ILE A 86 -9.53 3.52 -8.23
N ARG A 87 -9.49 4.29 -7.15
CA ARG A 87 -8.60 5.44 -7.00
C ARG A 87 -7.86 5.27 -5.69
N PHE A 88 -6.55 5.35 -5.73
CA PHE A 88 -5.77 5.14 -4.51
C PHE A 88 -4.46 5.90 -4.56
N GLU A 89 -3.85 6.05 -3.39
CA GLU A 89 -2.46 6.42 -3.28
C GLU A 89 -1.80 5.55 -2.21
N VAL A 90 -0.55 5.22 -2.43
CA VAL A 90 0.21 4.45 -1.47
C VAL A 90 1.57 5.10 -1.29
N THR A 91 1.97 5.28 -0.02
CA THR A 91 3.25 5.87 0.33
C THR A 91 4.14 4.81 0.94
N GLU A 92 5.43 4.98 0.73
CA GLU A 92 6.44 4.12 1.35
C GLU A 92 7.51 4.99 1.98
N MET A 93 7.78 4.75 3.26
CA MET A 93 8.86 5.36 4.01
C MET A 93 9.84 4.26 4.37
N SER A 94 11.09 4.40 4.01
CA SER A 94 12.09 3.41 4.38
C SER A 94 12.97 3.97 5.48
N SER A 95 13.67 3.07 6.17
CA SER A 95 14.62 3.47 7.20
C SER A 95 15.89 4.07 6.61
N GLY A 96 16.09 3.93 5.30
CA GLY A 96 17.20 4.60 4.61
C GLY A 96 16.92 6.07 4.38
N PRO A 97 17.95 6.86 4.15
CA PRO A 97 17.82 8.32 4.20
C PRO A 97 16.98 8.95 3.08
N ASP A 98 16.77 8.33 1.95
CA ASP A 98 16.24 9.09 0.83
C ASP A 98 15.16 8.40 0.02
N PHE A 99 14.41 7.49 0.63
CA PHE A 99 13.50 6.69 -0.18
C PHE A 99 12.07 6.75 0.29
N ASN A 100 11.54 7.96 0.32
CA ASN A 100 10.11 8.12 0.54
C ASN A 100 9.47 8.27 -0.84
N GLN A 101 8.52 7.40 -1.13
CA GLN A 101 7.86 7.35 -2.43
C GLN A 101 6.36 7.38 -2.26
N ARG A 102 5.67 7.90 -3.25
CA ARG A 102 4.23 7.87 -3.31
C ARG A 102 3.79 7.50 -4.72
N PHE A 103 2.89 6.54 -4.80
CA PHE A 103 2.28 6.12 -6.05
C PHE A 103 0.82 6.51 -6.00
N CYS A 104 0.35 7.21 -7.02
CA CYS A 104 -1.04 7.60 -7.15
C CYS A 104 -1.63 6.93 -8.37
N PHE A 105 -2.88 6.52 -8.29
CA PHE A 105 -3.55 5.87 -9.40
C PHE A 105 -4.98 6.39 -9.55
N THR A 106 -5.33 6.73 -10.78
CA THR A 106 -6.72 6.94 -11.17
C THR A 106 -6.97 6.18 -12.46
N PRO A 107 -8.22 5.73 -12.70
CA PRO A 107 -8.49 4.91 -13.87
C PRO A 107 -8.13 5.55 -15.20
N GLY A 108 -8.23 6.86 -15.31
CA GLY A 108 -7.93 7.54 -16.57
C GLY A 108 -6.46 7.81 -16.82
N LEU A 109 -5.67 7.98 -15.75
CA LEU A 109 -4.29 8.43 -15.86
C LEU A 109 -3.27 7.34 -15.57
N GLY A 110 -3.72 6.22 -14.97
CA GLY A 110 -2.81 5.15 -14.59
C GLY A 110 -1.99 5.51 -13.35
N ILE A 111 -0.92 4.76 -13.14
CA ILE A 111 -0.03 4.97 -12.00
C ILE A 111 0.93 6.11 -12.31
N PHE A 112 1.08 7.02 -11.34
CA PHE A 112 2.23 7.88 -11.40
C PHE A 112 2.91 7.96 -10.04
N ARG A 113 4.21 8.17 -10.06
CA ARG A 113 5.03 8.16 -8.86
C ARG A 113 5.57 9.55 -8.59
N ALA A 114 5.60 9.92 -7.31
CA ALA A 114 6.21 11.16 -6.86
C ALA A 114 7.08 10.85 -5.66
N ASP A 115 8.17 11.60 -5.52
CA ASP A 115 8.99 11.50 -4.32
C ASP A 115 8.32 12.30 -3.21
N VAL A 116 8.43 11.79 -2.00
CA VAL A 116 7.88 12.44 -0.82
C VAL A 116 9.06 12.94 0.02
N ASN A 117 9.10 14.23 0.23
CA ASN A 117 10.18 14.81 1.03
C ASN A 117 9.74 15.10 2.43
#